data_a4c68d1c6504ce8f0e52cb3b97c306dc
#
_entry.id   a4c68d1c6504ce8f0e52cb3b97c306dc
#
_cell.length_a   1.000
_cell.length_b   1.000
_cell.length_c   1.000
_cell.angle_alpha   90.00
_cell.angle_beta   90.00
_cell.angle_gamma   90.00
#
_symmetry.space_group_name_H-M   'P 1'
#
loop_
_entity.id
_entity.type
_entity.pdbx_description
1 polymer ?
#
loop_
_entity_poly.entity_id
_entity_poly.type
_entity_poly.pdbx_seq_one_letter_code
_entity_poly.pdbx_strand_id
1 'polypeptide(L)'
;MKRIAVALLVVVAILIGQALPKISSLWAQPAASRAPDATASGQIYAKTYGGYEFRALSSDLTYGTQGTGIYATSVPIKSFRLALSLPNGAQVLTATIFLVDNDPVNNMAVHLISYTASLTTSANIATADTSALPNSPAVQSISMSGSPLVTLDNNSHGYAILYQPIITGTAHMLVGARLEYTLPTSILALP
;
A
#
# COMPACT_ATOMS: atom_id res chain seq x y z
N MET A 1 -28.34 27.20 -55.46
CA MET A 1 -27.96 27.21 -54.05
C MET A 1 -27.53 25.85 -53.48
N LYS A 2 -27.96 24.69 -53.95
CA LYS A 2 -27.56 23.36 -53.41
C LYS A 2 -26.11 22.95 -53.71
N ARG A 3 -25.47 23.46 -54.76
CA ARG A 3 -24.09 23.07 -55.14
C ARG A 3 -23.01 23.75 -54.28
N ILE A 4 -23.26 24.92 -53.68
CA ILE A 4 -22.31 25.67 -52.85
C ILE A 4 -22.22 25.03 -51.45
N ALA A 5 -23.32 24.49 -50.93
CA ALA A 5 -23.33 23.86 -49.63
C ALA A 5 -22.50 22.55 -49.59
N VAL A 6 -22.47 21.77 -50.69
CA VAL A 6 -21.69 20.53 -50.75
C VAL A 6 -20.18 20.83 -50.83
N ALA A 7 -19.79 21.89 -51.56
CA ALA A 7 -18.38 22.28 -51.64
C ALA A 7 -17.83 22.78 -50.29
N LEU A 8 -18.63 23.48 -49.49
CA LEU A 8 -18.23 23.96 -48.18
C LEU A 8 -18.07 22.80 -47.17
N LEU A 9 -18.94 21.77 -47.25
CA LEU A 9 -18.86 20.62 -46.38
C LEU A 9 -17.61 19.77 -46.62
N VAL A 10 -17.19 19.64 -47.88
CA VAL A 10 -15.97 18.89 -48.23
C VAL A 10 -14.70 19.62 -47.77
N VAL A 11 -14.67 20.96 -47.85
CA VAL A 11 -13.52 21.75 -47.39
C VAL A 11 -13.38 21.71 -45.87
N VAL A 12 -14.48 21.74 -45.12
CA VAL A 12 -14.46 21.59 -43.67
C VAL A 12 -14.00 20.18 -43.25
N ALA A 13 -14.40 19.13 -43.97
CA ALA A 13 -13.95 17.76 -43.68
C ALA A 13 -12.45 17.57 -43.94
N ILE A 14 -11.89 18.22 -44.98
CA ILE A 14 -10.46 18.16 -45.29
C ILE A 14 -9.63 18.94 -44.24
N LEU A 15 -10.13 20.07 -43.75
CA LEU A 15 -9.44 20.88 -42.74
C LEU A 15 -9.45 20.20 -41.37
N ILE A 16 -10.50 19.46 -41.01
CA ILE A 16 -10.55 18.70 -39.74
C ILE A 16 -9.67 17.44 -39.80
N GLY A 17 -9.52 16.84 -40.96
CA GLY A 17 -8.67 15.65 -41.17
C GLY A 17 -7.16 15.89 -41.04
N GLN A 18 -6.69 17.14 -41.18
CA GLN A 18 -5.25 17.47 -41.10
C GLN A 18 -4.79 18.03 -39.75
N ALA A 19 -5.71 18.34 -38.85
CA ALA A 19 -5.41 18.99 -37.58
C ALA A 19 -5.36 18.07 -36.37
N LEU A 20 -5.46 16.74 -36.54
CA LEU A 20 -5.24 15.81 -35.45
C LEU A 20 -3.75 15.47 -35.36
N PRO A 21 -3.00 16.04 -34.40
CA PRO A 21 -1.69 15.51 -34.09
C PRO A 21 -1.88 14.05 -33.68
N LYS A 22 -1.00 13.17 -34.19
CA LYS A 22 -0.97 11.76 -33.80
C LYS A 22 -0.86 11.67 -32.26
N ILE A 23 -1.97 11.51 -31.57
CA ILE A 23 -2.01 11.26 -30.12
C ILE A 23 -1.69 9.77 -29.85
N SER A 24 -0.83 9.17 -30.68
CA SER A 24 -0.42 7.77 -30.48
C SER A 24 0.76 7.57 -29.54
N SER A 25 1.17 8.61 -28.79
CA SER A 25 2.32 8.50 -27.88
C SER A 25 2.05 8.97 -26.44
N LEU A 26 0.79 9.20 -26.06
CA LEU A 26 0.44 9.64 -24.71
C LEU A 26 -0.08 8.53 -23.77
N TRP A 27 -0.12 7.29 -24.24
CA TRP A 27 -0.10 6.16 -23.32
C TRP A 27 1.38 5.94 -23.01
N ALA A 28 1.89 6.68 -22.03
CA ALA A 28 3.14 6.29 -21.39
C ALA A 28 2.98 4.82 -21.05
N GLN A 29 3.71 3.94 -21.74
CA GLN A 29 3.92 2.59 -21.22
C GLN A 29 4.23 2.77 -19.73
N PRO A 30 3.55 2.03 -18.83
CA PRO A 30 3.99 2.00 -17.46
C PRO A 30 5.47 1.71 -17.54
N ALA A 31 6.28 2.65 -17.04
CA ALA A 31 7.74 2.53 -17.08
C ALA A 31 8.02 1.11 -16.63
N ALA A 32 8.53 0.29 -17.54
CA ALA A 32 8.90 -1.08 -17.22
C ALA A 32 9.71 -0.94 -15.94
N SER A 33 9.24 -1.55 -14.85
CA SER A 33 9.88 -1.39 -13.55
C SER A 33 11.31 -1.84 -13.80
N ARG A 34 12.21 -0.86 -13.85
CA ARG A 34 13.62 -1.10 -14.14
C ARG A 34 14.06 -2.11 -13.12
N ALA A 35 14.46 -3.30 -13.56
CA ALA A 35 15.02 -4.28 -12.67
C ALA A 35 16.10 -3.54 -11.84
N PRO A 36 16.10 -3.67 -10.52
CA PRO A 36 17.04 -2.94 -9.68
C PRO A 36 18.46 -3.24 -10.16
N ASP A 37 19.27 -2.19 -10.29
CA ASP A 37 20.65 -2.29 -10.76
C ASP A 37 21.42 -3.26 -9.87
N ALA A 38 21.99 -4.31 -10.44
CA ALA A 38 22.61 -5.44 -9.75
C ALA A 38 23.84 -5.08 -8.87
N THR A 39 24.25 -3.82 -8.85
CA THR A 39 25.43 -3.33 -8.13
C THR A 39 25.16 -2.71 -6.76
N ALA A 40 23.90 -2.63 -6.33
CA ALA A 40 23.52 -1.90 -5.12
C ALA A 40 23.29 -2.82 -3.91
N SER A 41 24.35 -3.50 -3.44
CA SER A 41 24.31 -4.10 -2.09
C SER A 41 24.14 -2.97 -1.06
N GLY A 42 23.02 -3.00 -0.33
CA GLY A 42 22.67 -1.97 0.64
C GLY A 42 21.71 -0.86 0.15
N GLN A 43 21.26 -0.91 -1.11
CA GLN A 43 20.22 0.01 -1.58
C GLN A 43 18.93 -0.22 -0.83
N ILE A 44 18.34 0.87 -0.30
CA ILE A 44 17.04 0.84 0.37
C ILE A 44 15.97 1.06 -0.68
N TYR A 45 15.03 0.14 -0.70
CA TYR A 45 13.80 0.20 -1.49
C TYR A 45 12.62 0.58 -0.60
N ALA A 46 11.60 1.20 -1.18
CA ALA A 46 10.37 1.48 -0.48
C ALA A 46 9.18 0.90 -1.23
N LYS A 47 8.22 0.34 -0.48
CA LYS A 47 6.92 -0.10 -1.00
C LYS A 47 5.82 0.50 -0.15
N THR A 48 4.88 1.19 -0.80
CA THR A 48 3.74 1.82 -0.14
C THR A 48 2.46 1.06 -0.47
N TYR A 49 1.59 0.94 0.53
CA TYR A 49 0.30 0.28 0.48
C TYR A 49 -0.77 1.26 0.95
N GLY A 50 -1.87 1.36 0.23
CA GLY A 50 -3.04 2.12 0.65
C GLY A 50 -3.88 1.38 1.69
N GLY A 51 -4.72 2.10 2.44
CA GLY A 51 -5.64 1.48 3.39
C GLY A 51 -6.53 0.41 2.76
N TYR A 52 -6.94 0.59 1.50
CA TYR A 52 -7.76 -0.40 0.77
C TYR A 52 -7.11 -1.75 0.49
N GLU A 53 -5.79 -1.85 0.61
CA GLU A 53 -5.07 -3.11 0.43
C GLU A 53 -5.16 -3.99 1.68
N PHE A 54 -5.54 -3.41 2.82
CA PHE A 54 -5.83 -4.16 4.02
C PHE A 54 -7.18 -4.87 3.91
N ARG A 55 -7.22 -6.11 4.30
CA ARG A 55 -8.41 -6.96 4.24
C ARG A 55 -8.87 -7.33 5.65
N ALA A 56 -10.17 -7.36 5.84
CA ALA A 56 -10.75 -7.88 7.06
C ALA A 56 -10.33 -9.34 7.29
N LEU A 57 -9.91 -9.69 8.50
CA LEU A 57 -9.53 -11.06 8.85
C LEU A 57 -10.73 -12.00 8.96
N SER A 58 -11.93 -11.48 9.14
CA SER A 58 -13.14 -12.29 9.22
C SER A 58 -14.25 -11.67 8.37
N SER A 59 -15.12 -12.53 7.84
CA SER A 59 -16.22 -12.14 6.94
C SER A 59 -17.32 -11.33 7.63
N ASP A 60 -17.38 -11.34 8.93
CA ASP A 60 -18.34 -10.60 9.75
C ASP A 60 -17.84 -9.18 10.15
N LEU A 61 -16.60 -8.84 9.83
CA LEU A 61 -16.11 -7.48 10.00
C LEU A 61 -16.62 -6.60 8.86
N THR A 62 -17.49 -5.66 9.20
CA THR A 62 -17.89 -4.60 8.28
C THR A 62 -17.02 -3.37 8.46
N TYR A 63 -16.72 -2.70 7.36
CA TYR A 63 -15.85 -1.53 7.37
C TYR A 63 -16.36 -0.46 6.40
N GLY A 64 -16.04 0.78 6.71
CA GLY A 64 -16.24 1.94 5.85
C GLY A 64 -14.93 2.47 5.31
N THR A 65 -15.03 3.37 4.35
CA THR A 65 -13.90 4.06 3.75
C THR A 65 -14.11 5.57 3.80
N GLN A 66 -13.03 6.31 4.05
CA GLN A 66 -13.02 7.76 3.96
C GLN A 66 -11.70 8.23 3.36
N GLY A 67 -11.75 8.89 2.20
CA GLY A 67 -10.54 9.19 1.45
C GLY A 67 -9.79 7.91 1.08
N THR A 68 -8.54 7.79 1.48
CA THR A 68 -7.71 6.58 1.31
C THR A 68 -7.76 5.64 2.51
N GLY A 69 -8.44 6.01 3.60
CA GLY A 69 -8.47 5.26 4.85
C GLY A 69 -9.62 4.27 4.95
N ILE A 70 -9.43 3.26 5.80
CA ILE A 70 -10.44 2.27 6.20
C ILE A 70 -10.64 2.32 7.72
N TYR A 71 -11.87 2.06 8.16
CA TYR A 71 -12.24 2.01 9.56
C TYR A 71 -13.32 0.94 9.81
N ALA A 72 -13.37 0.38 11.02
CA ALA A 72 -14.39 -0.59 11.38
C ALA A 72 -15.76 0.10 11.58
N THR A 73 -16.83 -0.52 11.11
CA THR A 73 -18.22 -0.01 11.28
C THR A 73 -19.08 -0.91 12.16
N SER A 74 -18.58 -2.11 12.51
CA SER A 74 -19.33 -3.06 13.34
C SER A 74 -18.52 -3.55 14.53
N VAL A 75 -19.21 -4.08 15.53
CA VAL A 75 -18.67 -4.82 16.66
C VAL A 75 -19.12 -6.29 16.60
N PRO A 76 -18.35 -7.27 17.07
CA PRO A 76 -17.03 -7.12 17.71
C PRO A 76 -15.96 -6.66 16.72
N ILE A 77 -15.11 -5.75 17.18
CA ILE A 77 -14.02 -5.20 16.40
C ILE A 77 -12.97 -6.29 16.18
N LYS A 78 -12.61 -6.49 14.93
CA LYS A 78 -11.62 -7.48 14.50
C LYS A 78 -10.51 -6.80 13.70
N SER A 79 -9.44 -7.54 13.44
CA SER A 79 -8.27 -6.98 12.78
C SER A 79 -8.42 -6.91 11.26
N PHE A 80 -7.74 -5.95 10.68
CA PHE A 80 -7.43 -5.90 9.25
C PHE A 80 -6.00 -6.41 9.02
N ARG A 81 -5.78 -7.06 7.90
CA ARG A 81 -4.49 -7.64 7.52
C ARG A 81 -4.05 -7.14 6.15
N LEU A 82 -2.80 -6.74 6.06
CA LEU A 82 -2.06 -6.57 4.81
C LEU A 82 -1.03 -7.69 4.69
N ALA A 83 -1.20 -8.59 3.73
CA ALA A 83 -0.18 -9.58 3.43
C ALA A 83 1.02 -8.90 2.73
N LEU A 84 2.23 -9.18 3.21
CA LEU A 84 3.43 -8.62 2.62
C LEU A 84 3.87 -9.47 1.43
N SER A 85 4.06 -8.81 0.29
CA SER A 85 4.57 -9.41 -0.94
C SER A 85 5.91 -8.74 -1.28
N LEU A 86 6.98 -9.21 -0.64
CA LEU A 86 8.36 -8.83 -0.87
C LEU A 86 9.18 -10.07 -1.25
N PRO A 87 10.31 -9.92 -1.95
CA PRO A 87 11.17 -11.05 -2.33
C PRO A 87 11.65 -11.86 -1.11
N ASN A 88 11.88 -13.16 -1.33
CA ASN A 88 12.52 -14.01 -0.32
C ASN A 88 13.92 -13.47 0.02
N GLY A 89 14.28 -13.47 1.30
CA GLY A 89 15.52 -12.90 1.80
C GLY A 89 15.56 -11.38 1.88
N ALA A 90 14.50 -10.65 1.49
CA ALA A 90 14.43 -9.22 1.70
C ALA A 90 14.50 -8.89 3.20
N GLN A 91 15.27 -7.87 3.54
CA GLN A 91 15.41 -7.39 4.91
C GLN A 91 14.56 -6.14 5.10
N VAL A 92 13.48 -6.26 5.83
CA VAL A 92 12.64 -5.11 6.21
C VAL A 92 13.36 -4.33 7.30
N LEU A 93 13.57 -3.05 7.08
CA LEU A 93 14.25 -2.14 8.00
C LEU A 93 13.23 -1.33 8.81
N THR A 94 12.21 -0.82 8.14
CA THR A 94 11.19 0.05 8.74
C THR A 94 9.82 -0.29 8.18
N ALA A 95 8.82 -0.30 9.05
CA ALA A 95 7.42 -0.31 8.68
C ALA A 95 6.76 0.94 9.29
N THR A 96 6.43 1.90 8.44
CA THR A 96 5.71 3.13 8.82
C THR A 96 4.23 2.96 8.50
N ILE A 97 3.38 3.22 9.47
CA ILE A 97 1.93 3.11 9.35
C ILE A 97 1.34 4.51 9.42
N PHE A 98 0.50 4.85 8.46
CA PHE A 98 -0.24 6.11 8.39
C PHE A 98 -1.66 5.87 8.88
N LEU A 99 -2.11 6.66 9.83
CA LEU A 99 -3.39 6.46 10.50
C LEU A 99 -3.96 7.79 11.01
N VAL A 100 -5.23 7.76 11.38
CA VAL A 100 -5.89 8.81 12.16
C VAL A 100 -6.25 8.20 13.49
N ASP A 101 -5.81 8.81 14.59
CA ASP A 101 -6.24 8.51 15.94
C ASP A 101 -6.73 9.79 16.59
N ASN A 102 -8.05 9.91 16.69
CA ASN A 102 -8.75 11.04 17.29
C ASN A 102 -9.60 10.62 18.49
N ASP A 103 -9.23 9.51 19.15
CA ASP A 103 -9.89 9.02 20.37
C ASP A 103 -9.02 9.32 21.57
N PRO A 104 -9.52 10.10 22.57
CA PRO A 104 -8.72 10.48 23.74
C PRO A 104 -8.53 9.34 24.76
N VAL A 105 -9.19 8.20 24.59
CA VAL A 105 -9.23 7.12 25.57
C VAL A 105 -8.53 5.86 25.08
N ASN A 106 -8.71 5.54 23.80
CA ASN A 106 -8.24 4.28 23.24
C ASN A 106 -7.12 4.53 22.22
N ASN A 107 -6.08 3.72 22.28
CA ASN A 107 -4.96 3.77 21.33
C ASN A 107 -5.11 2.69 20.27
N MET A 108 -4.72 2.99 19.05
CA MET A 108 -4.62 2.03 17.96
C MET A 108 -3.33 1.20 18.11
N ALA A 109 -3.40 -0.09 17.80
CA ALA A 109 -2.22 -0.95 17.76
C ALA A 109 -2.03 -1.56 16.36
N VAL A 110 -0.78 -1.65 15.93
CA VAL A 110 -0.35 -2.28 14.68
C VAL A 110 0.78 -3.24 14.97
N HIS A 111 0.69 -4.43 14.39
CA HIS A 111 1.65 -5.50 14.59
C HIS A 111 2.24 -5.94 13.24
N LEU A 112 3.55 -6.11 13.19
CA LEU A 112 4.20 -6.90 12.15
C LEU A 112 4.27 -8.34 12.65
N ILE A 113 3.69 -9.28 11.90
CA ILE A 113 3.63 -10.69 12.28
C ILE A 113 4.24 -11.58 11.22
N SER A 114 4.74 -12.74 11.64
CA SER A 114 4.94 -13.92 10.78
C SER A 114 3.91 -14.98 11.10
N TYR A 115 3.59 -15.82 10.13
CA TYR A 115 2.77 -17.02 10.31
C TYR A 115 3.37 -18.18 9.51
N THR A 116 3.29 -19.39 10.07
CA THR A 116 3.80 -20.58 9.39
C THR A 116 3.01 -20.88 8.10
N ALA A 117 3.62 -21.59 7.16
CA ALA A 117 2.96 -21.99 5.92
C ALA A 117 1.65 -22.79 6.17
N SER A 118 1.56 -23.48 7.30
CA SER A 118 0.34 -24.18 7.74
C SER A 118 -0.74 -23.25 8.32
N LEU A 119 -0.46 -21.96 8.50
CA LEU A 119 -1.34 -20.93 9.12
C LEU A 119 -1.80 -21.27 10.54
N THR A 120 -1.15 -22.23 11.20
CA THR A 120 -1.55 -22.70 12.54
C THR A 120 -0.95 -21.86 13.67
N THR A 121 0.16 -21.22 13.41
CA THR A 121 0.86 -20.38 14.41
C THR A 121 1.26 -19.06 13.81
N SER A 122 1.14 -18.02 14.61
CA SER A 122 1.65 -16.68 14.29
C SER A 122 2.55 -16.19 15.41
N ALA A 123 3.58 -15.44 15.05
CA ALA A 123 4.47 -14.77 15.99
C ALA A 123 4.43 -13.27 15.74
N ASN A 124 4.40 -12.48 16.80
CA ASN A 124 4.55 -11.04 16.73
C ASN A 124 6.06 -10.72 16.60
N ILE A 125 6.42 -10.00 15.53
CA ILE A 125 7.79 -9.57 15.26
C ILE A 125 8.03 -8.20 15.90
N ALA A 126 7.08 -7.27 15.70
CA ALA A 126 7.14 -5.93 16.23
C ALA A 126 5.73 -5.36 16.41
N THR A 127 5.63 -4.40 17.32
CA THR A 127 4.40 -3.66 17.59
C THR A 127 4.70 -2.17 17.66
N ALA A 128 3.79 -1.36 17.15
CA ALA A 128 3.71 0.07 17.42
C ALA A 128 2.28 0.45 17.77
N ASP A 129 2.12 1.45 18.59
CA ASP A 129 0.82 2.00 18.99
C ASP A 129 0.83 3.53 19.01
N THR A 130 -0.36 4.11 19.19
CA THR A 130 -0.55 5.55 19.15
C THR A 130 -0.46 6.22 20.52
N SER A 131 -0.12 5.49 21.57
CA SER A 131 -0.11 6.02 22.97
C SER A 131 0.78 7.25 23.17
N ALA A 132 1.80 7.42 22.33
CA ALA A 132 2.71 8.57 22.36
C ALA A 132 2.28 9.71 21.42
N LEU A 133 1.22 9.54 20.64
CA LEU A 133 0.73 10.55 19.71
C LEU A 133 -0.37 11.42 20.33
N PRO A 134 -0.50 12.68 19.91
CA PRO A 134 -1.65 13.49 20.29
C PRO A 134 -2.90 12.98 19.57
N ASN A 135 -4.06 13.03 20.24
CA ASN A 135 -5.34 12.79 19.56
C ASN A 135 -5.56 13.84 18.47
N SER A 136 -5.75 13.41 17.23
CA SER A 136 -5.83 14.32 16.10
C SER A 136 -6.65 13.74 14.95
N PRO A 137 -7.55 14.52 14.33
CA PRO A 137 -8.23 14.13 13.10
C PRO A 137 -7.31 14.17 11.87
N ALA A 138 -6.09 14.66 11.99
CA ALA A 138 -5.10 14.66 10.94
C ALA A 138 -4.42 13.29 10.83
N VAL A 139 -3.91 12.97 9.64
CA VAL A 139 -3.10 11.78 9.43
C VAL A 139 -1.79 11.90 10.21
N GLN A 140 -1.51 10.89 10.98
CA GLN A 140 -0.30 10.72 11.78
C GLN A 140 0.47 9.49 11.32
N SER A 141 1.65 9.25 11.86
CA SER A 141 2.41 8.04 11.57
C SER A 141 3.07 7.46 12.81
N ILE A 142 3.08 6.12 12.86
CA ILE A 142 3.88 5.34 13.82
C ILE A 142 4.82 4.44 13.05
N SER A 143 5.97 4.11 13.62
CA SER A 143 6.97 3.29 12.94
C SER A 143 7.50 2.17 13.83
N MET A 144 7.69 1.02 13.22
CA MET A 144 8.50 -0.08 13.74
C MET A 144 9.81 -0.08 12.95
N SER A 145 10.96 -0.16 13.62
CA SER A 145 12.26 -0.15 12.97
C SER A 145 13.22 -1.13 13.64
N GLY A 146 14.19 -1.62 12.84
CA GLY A 146 15.25 -2.54 13.30
C GLY A 146 16.37 -2.63 12.28
N SER A 147 17.41 -3.41 12.59
CA SER A 147 18.59 -3.52 11.74
C SER A 147 19.01 -4.99 11.52
N PRO A 148 18.30 -5.77 10.71
CA PRO A 148 16.94 -5.55 10.18
C PRO A 148 15.84 -5.77 11.24
N LEU A 149 14.64 -5.25 10.97
CA LEU A 149 13.43 -5.57 11.74
C LEU A 149 13.08 -7.05 11.56
N VAL A 150 13.12 -7.53 10.31
CA VAL A 150 12.97 -8.94 9.96
C VAL A 150 13.64 -9.24 8.61
N THR A 151 14.22 -10.43 8.47
CA THR A 151 14.59 -11.01 7.18
C THR A 151 13.52 -12.01 6.76
N LEU A 152 12.97 -11.83 5.56
CA LEU A 152 11.85 -12.64 5.09
C LEU A 152 12.32 -14.02 4.62
N ASP A 153 11.72 -15.08 5.15
CA ASP A 153 11.82 -16.45 4.66
C ASP A 153 10.45 -16.90 4.13
N ASN A 154 10.18 -16.60 2.88
CA ASN A 154 8.90 -16.92 2.25
C ASN A 154 8.72 -18.42 1.95
N ASN A 155 9.76 -19.24 2.15
CA ASN A 155 9.66 -20.70 1.98
C ASN A 155 8.94 -21.34 3.16
N SER A 156 9.12 -20.80 4.36
CA SER A 156 8.57 -21.35 5.60
C SER A 156 7.51 -20.45 6.25
N HIS A 157 7.48 -19.18 5.95
CA HIS A 157 6.62 -18.18 6.60
C HIS A 157 5.94 -17.25 5.60
N GLY A 158 4.73 -16.83 5.95
CA GLY A 158 4.11 -15.64 5.41
C GLY A 158 4.27 -14.48 6.41
N TYR A 159 4.15 -13.26 5.91
CA TYR A 159 4.30 -12.05 6.74
C TYR A 159 3.14 -11.11 6.49
N ALA A 160 2.73 -10.40 7.52
CA ALA A 160 1.64 -9.44 7.41
C ALA A 160 1.77 -8.29 8.41
N ILE A 161 1.17 -7.17 8.04
CA ILE A 161 0.83 -6.11 8.99
C ILE A 161 -0.61 -6.34 9.44
N LEU A 162 -0.82 -6.41 10.75
CA LEU A 162 -2.14 -6.41 11.37
C LEU A 162 -2.43 -5.03 11.95
N TYR A 163 -3.57 -4.48 11.60
CA TYR A 163 -4.15 -3.31 12.23
C TYR A 163 -5.35 -3.75 13.07
N GLN A 164 -5.33 -3.39 14.34
CA GLN A 164 -6.39 -3.71 15.28
C GLN A 164 -7.06 -2.41 15.76
N PRO A 165 -8.20 -2.02 15.16
CA PRO A 165 -9.01 -0.94 15.71
C PRO A 165 -9.63 -1.37 17.03
N ILE A 166 -9.83 -0.43 17.97
CA ILE A 166 -10.45 -0.70 19.26
C ILE A 166 -11.88 -0.17 19.29
N ILE A 167 -12.17 0.84 18.47
CA ILE A 167 -13.48 1.45 18.35
C ILE A 167 -13.96 1.43 16.90
N THR A 168 -15.25 1.63 16.71
CA THR A 168 -15.86 1.83 15.39
C THR A 168 -15.85 3.31 15.00
N GLY A 169 -15.90 3.57 13.69
CA GLY A 169 -15.98 4.92 13.15
C GLY A 169 -14.63 5.51 12.77
N THR A 170 -14.67 6.75 12.31
CA THR A 170 -13.52 7.43 11.69
C THR A 170 -12.51 7.99 12.68
N ALA A 171 -12.79 7.92 13.99
CA ALA A 171 -11.82 8.29 15.01
C ALA A 171 -10.61 7.35 15.03
N HIS A 172 -10.79 6.09 14.65
CA HIS A 172 -9.70 5.13 14.39
C HIS A 172 -9.72 4.72 12.92
N MET A 173 -8.84 5.29 12.11
CA MET A 173 -8.79 5.03 10.67
C MET A 173 -7.36 4.69 10.23
N LEU A 174 -7.21 3.59 9.50
CA LEU A 174 -5.95 3.22 8.85
C LEU A 174 -5.90 3.82 7.45
N VAL A 175 -4.88 4.61 7.16
CA VAL A 175 -4.70 5.29 5.87
C VAL A 175 -3.78 4.50 4.94
N GLY A 176 -2.78 3.82 5.47
CA GLY A 176 -1.87 3.01 4.69
C GLY A 176 -0.61 2.61 5.44
N ALA A 177 0.32 1.99 4.72
CA ALA A 177 1.63 1.60 5.25
C ALA A 177 2.73 1.82 4.22
N ARG A 178 3.95 2.08 4.68
CA ARG A 178 5.17 2.12 3.86
C ARG A 178 6.22 1.23 4.50
N LEU A 179 6.78 0.32 3.71
CA LEU A 179 7.90 -0.53 4.09
C LEU A 179 9.18 -0.03 3.44
N GLU A 180 10.25 0.05 4.20
CA GLU A 180 11.60 0.23 3.69
C GLU A 180 12.38 -1.06 3.89
N TYR A 181 13.05 -1.53 2.84
CA TYR A 181 13.74 -2.81 2.84
C TYR A 181 14.95 -2.83 1.91
N THR A 182 15.85 -3.76 2.15
CA THR A 182 16.96 -4.09 1.25
C THR A 182 16.73 -5.46 0.61
N LEU A 183 17.34 -5.68 -0.55
CA LEU A 183 17.33 -6.98 -1.22
C LEU A 183 18.62 -7.76 -0.88
N PRO A 184 18.56 -9.11 -0.79
CA PRO A 184 19.75 -9.92 -0.63
C PRO A 184 20.66 -9.81 -1.87
N THR A 185 21.96 -9.79 -1.66
CA THR A 185 22.96 -9.63 -2.72
C THR A 185 22.86 -10.71 -3.80
N SER A 186 22.37 -11.90 -3.47
CA SER A 186 22.23 -13.03 -4.40
C SER A 186 21.14 -12.84 -5.46
N ILE A 187 20.12 -11.98 -5.21
CA ILE A 187 19.09 -11.67 -6.20
C ILE A 187 19.63 -10.68 -7.26
N LEU A 188 20.68 -9.93 -6.92
CA LEU A 188 21.27 -8.92 -7.77
C LEU A 188 22.30 -9.49 -8.76
N ALA A 189 22.66 -10.77 -8.62
CA ALA A 189 23.71 -11.45 -9.41
C ALA A 189 23.15 -12.41 -10.48
N LEU A 190 22.01 -12.10 -11.11
CA LEU A 190 21.58 -12.82 -12.31
C LEU A 190 22.33 -12.28 -13.52
N PRO A 191 22.95 -13.16 -14.34
CA PRO A 191 23.72 -12.79 -15.52
C PRO A 191 22.91 -12.10 -16.60
#